data_7a4e182b5dbe86009a900aabf2d397c4
#
_entry.id   7a4e182b5dbe86009a900aabf2d397c4
#
_cell.length_a   1.000
_cell.length_b   1.000
_cell.length_c   1.000
_cell.angle_alpha   90.00
_cell.angle_beta   90.00
_cell.angle_gamma   90.00
#
_symmetry.space_group_name_H-M   'P 1'
#
loop_
_entity.id
_entity.type
_entity.pdbx_description
1 polymer ?
#
loop_
_entity_poly.entity_id
_entity_poly.type
_entity_poly.pdbx_seq_one_letter_code
_entity_poly.pdbx_strand_id
1 'polypeptide(L)'
;ARPGYRPRVIALGTNTDPYQPIERHYGITRQILEVLDETSHPVGIVTKGALIARDVDILARMAERKLARAYLSVTTLDATLARTMEPRAATPAKRLKAIEALAKAGVPVGVMFAPIIPGLNDAEMESVLAAARDAGAQTANYVLLRLPLEIKDLFREWLEAAAPDRAGRVMALVRD
;
A
#
# COMPACT_ATOMS: atom_id res chain seq x y z
N ALA A 1 -4.74 31.76 3.03
CA ALA A 1 -5.13 30.78 4.05
C ALA A 1 -6.03 31.46 5.09
N ARG A 2 -6.99 30.74 5.68
CA ARG A 2 -7.83 31.29 6.76
C ARG A 2 -6.92 31.57 7.99
N PRO A 3 -7.09 32.70 8.70
CA PRO A 3 -6.36 32.96 9.94
C PRO A 3 -6.56 31.81 10.93
N GLY A 4 -5.47 31.27 11.49
CA GLY A 4 -5.51 30.15 12.44
C GLY A 4 -5.55 28.76 11.82
N TYR A 5 -5.55 28.60 10.49
CA TYR A 5 -5.45 27.28 9.85
C TYR A 5 -4.08 26.65 10.14
N ARG A 6 -4.09 25.46 10.71
CA ARG A 6 -2.90 24.62 10.89
C ARG A 6 -3.01 23.40 10.00
N PRO A 7 -2.09 23.20 9.04
CA PRO A 7 -2.13 22.04 8.17
C PRO A 7 -2.05 20.73 8.98
N ARG A 8 -2.95 19.80 8.69
CA ARG A 8 -2.92 18.43 9.22
C ARG A 8 -2.58 17.50 8.07
N VAL A 9 -1.92 16.38 8.35
CA VAL A 9 -1.55 15.40 7.33
C VAL A 9 -2.79 14.95 6.54
N ILE A 10 -2.77 15.13 5.22
CA ILE A 10 -3.75 14.54 4.33
C ILE A 10 -3.35 13.09 4.10
N ALA A 11 -4.26 12.15 4.37
CA ALA A 11 -4.07 10.74 4.09
C ALA A 11 -4.66 10.39 2.72
N LEU A 12 -3.81 10.08 1.75
CA LEU A 12 -4.21 9.59 0.43
C LEU A 12 -4.11 8.06 0.40
N GLY A 13 -5.13 7.40 -0.16
CA GLY A 13 -5.13 5.95 -0.32
C GLY A 13 -5.84 5.17 0.78
N THR A 14 -6.53 5.83 1.68
CA THR A 14 -7.28 5.18 2.77
C THR A 14 -8.64 4.65 2.32
N ASN A 15 -9.21 5.19 1.25
CA ASN A 15 -10.48 4.77 0.69
C ASN A 15 -10.28 4.09 -0.69
N THR A 16 -9.62 4.77 -1.61
CA THR A 16 -9.25 4.22 -2.93
C THR A 16 -7.77 4.45 -3.18
N ASP A 17 -7.14 3.58 -3.99
CA ASP A 17 -5.72 3.71 -4.29
C ASP A 17 -5.46 4.94 -5.18
N PRO A 18 -4.60 5.89 -4.79
CA PRO A 18 -4.29 7.08 -5.59
C PRO A 18 -3.49 6.76 -6.84
N TYR A 19 -2.87 5.58 -6.93
CA TYR A 19 -2.08 5.14 -8.09
C TYR A 19 -2.74 3.99 -8.85
N GLN A 20 -4.08 4.06 -9.02
CA GLN A 20 -4.79 3.15 -9.90
C GLN A 20 -4.23 3.22 -11.34
N PRO A 21 -4.41 2.18 -12.17
CA PRO A 21 -3.90 2.18 -13.54
C PRO A 21 -4.26 3.41 -14.37
N ILE A 22 -5.46 3.97 -14.16
CA ILE A 22 -5.95 5.15 -14.87
C ILE A 22 -5.19 6.43 -14.52
N GLU A 23 -4.52 6.46 -13.37
CA GLU A 23 -3.68 7.59 -12.94
C GLU A 23 -2.51 7.85 -13.92
N ARG A 24 -2.09 6.84 -14.69
CA ARG A 24 -1.10 7.02 -15.76
C ARG A 24 -1.57 8.00 -16.84
N HIS A 25 -2.86 8.04 -17.06
CA HIS A 25 -3.48 8.87 -18.10
C HIS A 25 -3.86 10.25 -17.57
N TYR A 26 -4.51 10.32 -16.42
CA TYR A 26 -5.04 11.58 -15.90
C TYR A 26 -4.06 12.38 -15.05
N GLY A 27 -3.10 11.74 -14.36
CA GLY A 27 -2.11 12.42 -13.54
C GLY A 27 -2.68 13.23 -12.38
N ILE A 28 -3.86 12.86 -11.88
CA ILE A 28 -4.56 13.63 -10.84
C ILE A 28 -3.78 13.61 -9.52
N THR A 29 -3.24 12.46 -9.14
CA THR A 29 -2.43 12.35 -7.92
C THR A 29 -1.21 13.25 -8.00
N ARG A 30 -0.52 13.28 -9.16
CA ARG A 30 0.60 14.17 -9.37
C ARG A 30 0.23 15.64 -9.22
N GLN A 31 -0.86 16.08 -9.85
CA GLN A 31 -1.36 17.46 -9.74
C GLN A 31 -1.71 17.82 -8.30
N ILE A 32 -2.31 16.89 -7.54
CA ILE A 32 -2.57 17.10 -6.10
C ILE A 32 -1.25 17.28 -5.35
N LEU A 33 -0.24 16.44 -5.62
CA LEU A 33 1.07 16.54 -4.96
C LEU A 33 1.77 17.86 -5.29
N GLU A 34 1.67 18.36 -6.52
CA GLU A 34 2.20 19.67 -6.92
C GLU A 34 1.59 20.80 -6.08
N VAL A 35 0.28 20.81 -5.91
CA VAL A 35 -0.41 21.80 -5.06
C VAL A 35 -0.01 21.67 -3.59
N LEU A 36 0.14 20.44 -3.07
CA LEU A 36 0.57 20.21 -1.69
C LEU A 36 2.02 20.64 -1.46
N ASP A 37 2.89 20.44 -2.45
CA ASP A 37 4.28 20.88 -2.44
C ASP A 37 4.38 22.42 -2.40
N GLU A 38 3.68 23.13 -3.29
CA GLU A 38 3.61 24.58 -3.37
C GLU A 38 3.06 25.21 -2.08
N THR A 39 2.04 24.59 -1.51
CA THR A 39 1.39 25.10 -0.29
C THR A 39 2.05 24.62 1.01
N SER A 40 3.14 23.85 0.91
CA SER A 40 3.82 23.22 2.07
C SER A 40 2.86 22.43 2.96
N HIS A 41 1.94 21.70 2.35
CA HIS A 41 0.92 20.91 3.06
C HIS A 41 1.36 19.46 3.24
N PRO A 42 1.35 18.90 4.47
CA PRO A 42 1.84 17.55 4.73
C PRO A 42 0.89 16.47 4.15
N VAL A 43 1.49 15.39 3.63
CA VAL A 43 0.78 14.24 3.04
C VAL A 43 1.37 12.91 3.49
N GLY A 44 0.50 11.95 3.74
CA GLY A 44 0.83 10.53 3.89
C GLY A 44 0.12 9.72 2.81
N ILE A 45 0.85 8.88 2.12
CA ILE A 45 0.31 8.08 1.01
C ILE A 45 0.34 6.61 1.38
N VAL A 46 -0.77 5.90 1.13
CA VAL A 46 -0.83 4.44 1.19
C VAL A 46 -1.23 3.93 -0.19
N THR A 47 -0.47 2.98 -0.74
CA THR A 47 -0.75 2.47 -2.09
C THR A 47 -0.25 1.04 -2.30
N LYS A 48 -0.88 0.32 -3.23
CA LYS A 48 -0.40 -0.92 -3.85
C LYS A 48 0.21 -0.66 -5.24
N GLY A 49 0.19 0.59 -5.69
CA GLY A 49 0.64 1.02 -7.00
C GLY A 49 2.13 1.34 -7.06
N ALA A 50 2.90 0.62 -7.89
CA ALA A 50 4.30 0.96 -8.13
C ALA A 50 4.47 2.29 -8.92
N LEU A 51 3.38 2.85 -9.44
CA LEU A 51 3.39 4.12 -10.17
C LEU A 51 3.79 5.31 -9.28
N ILE A 52 3.73 5.19 -7.96
CA ILE A 52 4.23 6.20 -7.02
C ILE A 52 5.68 6.61 -7.30
N ALA A 53 6.50 5.70 -7.85
CA ALA A 53 7.88 5.99 -8.25
C ALA A 53 7.99 7.06 -9.36
N ARG A 54 6.92 7.32 -10.13
CA ARG A 54 6.85 8.43 -11.10
C ARG A 54 6.98 9.79 -10.42
N ASP A 55 6.42 9.93 -9.23
CA ASP A 55 6.30 11.19 -8.51
C ASP A 55 7.37 11.36 -7.42
N VAL A 56 8.45 10.56 -7.51
CA VAL A 56 9.55 10.58 -6.56
C VAL A 56 10.22 11.95 -6.43
N ASP A 57 10.26 12.72 -7.52
CA ASP A 57 10.82 14.06 -7.58
C ASP A 57 10.09 15.04 -6.64
N ILE A 58 8.76 15.01 -6.65
CA ILE A 58 7.93 15.85 -5.77
C ILE A 58 8.02 15.35 -4.32
N LEU A 59 7.88 14.03 -4.14
CA LEU A 59 7.89 13.42 -2.82
C LEU A 59 9.23 13.64 -2.09
N ALA A 60 10.36 13.61 -2.81
CA ALA A 60 11.68 13.89 -2.24
C ALA A 60 11.78 15.34 -1.75
N ARG A 61 11.41 16.33 -2.56
CA ARG A 61 11.38 17.75 -2.14
C ARG A 61 10.48 17.99 -0.94
N MET A 62 9.32 17.34 -0.89
CA MET A 62 8.43 17.41 0.26
C MET A 62 9.03 16.73 1.49
N ALA A 63 9.71 15.58 1.31
CA ALA A 63 10.35 14.83 2.38
C ALA A 63 11.48 15.60 3.06
N GLU A 64 12.30 16.34 2.31
CA GLU A 64 13.33 17.26 2.84
C GLU A 64 12.75 18.25 3.86
N ARG A 65 11.50 18.66 3.65
CA ARG A 65 10.74 19.56 4.54
C ARG A 65 9.88 18.82 5.56
N LYS A 66 10.01 17.48 5.66
CA LYS A 66 9.21 16.58 6.52
C LYS A 66 7.70 16.64 6.22
N LEU A 67 7.35 16.88 4.97
CA LEU A 67 5.96 17.02 4.50
C LEU A 67 5.42 15.79 3.78
N ALA A 68 6.25 14.80 3.46
CA ALA A 68 5.82 13.58 2.77
C ALA A 68 6.28 12.32 3.49
N ARG A 69 5.41 11.30 3.45
CA ARG A 69 5.69 9.92 3.84
C ARG A 69 4.87 8.97 2.97
N ALA A 70 5.44 7.83 2.60
CA ALA A 70 4.74 6.82 1.83
C ALA A 70 4.70 5.47 2.55
N TYR A 71 3.63 4.71 2.33
CA TYR A 71 3.49 3.32 2.73
C TYR A 71 3.09 2.49 1.51
N LEU A 72 3.83 1.44 1.22
CA LEU A 72 3.47 0.51 0.17
C LEU A 72 2.95 -0.79 0.79
N SER A 73 1.77 -1.21 0.35
CA SER A 73 1.21 -2.48 0.80
C SER A 73 1.86 -3.63 0.04
N VAL A 74 2.48 -4.57 0.77
CA VAL A 74 3.02 -5.83 0.25
C VAL A 74 2.36 -6.94 1.03
N THR A 75 1.40 -7.62 0.43
CA THR A 75 0.54 -8.62 1.08
C THR A 75 1.09 -10.04 1.03
N THR A 76 1.98 -10.30 0.11
CA THR A 76 2.65 -11.58 -0.10
C THR A 76 3.84 -11.39 -1.04
N LEU A 77 4.82 -12.28 -0.99
CA LEU A 77 5.89 -12.39 -1.98
C LEU A 77 5.55 -13.40 -3.08
N ASP A 78 4.55 -14.25 -2.86
CA ASP A 78 4.07 -15.21 -3.86
C ASP A 78 3.35 -14.45 -5.00
N ALA A 79 3.96 -14.48 -6.18
CA ALA A 79 3.42 -13.82 -7.38
C ALA A 79 2.09 -14.43 -7.86
N THR A 80 1.85 -15.71 -7.58
CA THR A 80 0.61 -16.40 -7.96
C THR A 80 -0.53 -15.96 -7.05
N LEU A 81 -0.30 -15.99 -5.74
CA LEU A 81 -1.27 -15.50 -4.76
C LEU A 81 -1.57 -13.99 -4.99
N ALA A 82 -0.54 -13.18 -5.20
CA ALA A 82 -0.72 -11.74 -5.48
C ALA A 82 -1.59 -11.50 -6.72
N ARG A 83 -1.40 -12.27 -7.79
CA ARG A 83 -2.16 -12.11 -9.04
C ARG A 83 -3.62 -12.51 -8.90
N THR A 84 -3.92 -13.57 -8.15
CA THR A 84 -5.29 -14.02 -7.93
C THR A 84 -6.04 -13.12 -6.95
N MET A 85 -5.37 -12.66 -5.90
CA MET A 85 -5.97 -11.84 -4.85
C MET A 85 -6.10 -10.35 -5.26
N GLU A 86 -5.11 -9.84 -5.99
CA GLU A 86 -5.01 -8.41 -6.35
C GLU A 86 -4.67 -8.21 -7.84
N PRO A 87 -5.52 -8.68 -8.77
CA PRO A 87 -5.17 -8.78 -10.20
C PRO A 87 -4.87 -7.44 -10.88
N ARG A 88 -5.33 -6.32 -10.31
CA ARG A 88 -5.10 -4.96 -10.85
C ARG A 88 -3.92 -4.25 -10.20
N ALA A 89 -3.39 -4.78 -9.11
CA ALA A 89 -2.31 -4.14 -8.37
C ALA A 89 -0.94 -4.49 -8.97
N ALA A 90 0.09 -3.71 -8.61
CA ALA A 90 1.45 -4.01 -9.00
C ALA A 90 1.93 -5.32 -8.36
N THR A 91 2.80 -6.07 -9.05
CA THR A 91 3.39 -7.29 -8.48
C THR A 91 4.23 -6.97 -7.23
N PRO A 92 4.41 -7.93 -6.31
CA PRO A 92 5.23 -7.74 -5.11
C PRO A 92 6.64 -7.19 -5.43
N ALA A 93 7.30 -7.75 -6.42
CA ALA A 93 8.62 -7.29 -6.86
C ALA A 93 8.62 -5.82 -7.34
N LYS A 94 7.57 -5.38 -8.04
CA LYS A 94 7.44 -3.98 -8.47
C LYS A 94 7.18 -3.05 -7.29
N ARG A 95 6.44 -3.51 -6.27
CA ARG A 95 6.20 -2.74 -5.04
C ARG A 95 7.49 -2.57 -4.23
N LEU A 96 8.30 -3.63 -4.10
CA LEU A 96 9.62 -3.55 -3.45
C LEU A 96 10.57 -2.61 -4.19
N LYS A 97 10.61 -2.65 -5.53
CA LYS A 97 11.38 -1.67 -6.33
C LYS A 97 10.91 -0.23 -6.13
N ALA A 98 9.61 -0.01 -5.94
CA ALA A 98 9.10 1.33 -5.65
C ALA A 98 9.49 1.79 -4.24
N ILE A 99 9.50 0.90 -3.23
CA ILE A 99 10.06 1.18 -1.90
C ILE A 99 11.53 1.59 -2.04
N GLU A 100 12.33 0.82 -2.76
CA GLU A 100 13.75 1.10 -2.99
C GLU A 100 13.97 2.47 -3.64
N ALA A 101 13.19 2.79 -4.68
CA ALA A 101 13.29 4.08 -5.38
C ALA A 101 12.97 5.27 -4.45
N LEU A 102 11.92 5.16 -3.65
CA LEU A 102 11.53 6.19 -2.68
C LEU A 102 12.59 6.34 -1.59
N ALA A 103 13.08 5.23 -1.02
CA ALA A 103 14.11 5.25 0.02
C ALA A 103 15.41 5.87 -0.46
N LYS A 104 15.88 5.52 -1.68
CA LYS A 104 17.06 6.11 -2.31
C LYS A 104 16.93 7.61 -2.54
N ALA A 105 15.73 8.09 -2.77
CA ALA A 105 15.44 9.52 -2.92
C ALA A 105 15.22 10.26 -1.59
N GLY A 106 15.43 9.61 -0.45
CA GLY A 106 15.28 10.22 0.87
C GLY A 106 13.81 10.36 1.34
N VAL A 107 12.86 9.76 0.65
CA VAL A 107 11.46 9.75 1.10
C VAL A 107 11.28 8.73 2.23
N PRO A 108 10.79 9.14 3.42
CA PRO A 108 10.44 8.20 4.47
C PRO A 108 9.39 7.20 3.97
N VAL A 109 9.77 5.93 3.86
CA VAL A 109 8.89 4.88 3.35
C VAL A 109 8.72 3.76 4.36
N GLY A 110 7.51 3.24 4.47
CA GLY A 110 7.17 2.07 5.27
C GLY A 110 6.46 1.01 4.43
N VAL A 111 6.39 -0.19 4.98
CA VAL A 111 5.60 -1.29 4.42
C VAL A 111 4.30 -1.47 5.20
N MET A 112 3.22 -1.75 4.47
CA MET A 112 1.95 -2.22 5.03
C MET A 112 1.79 -3.70 4.70
N PHE A 113 1.88 -4.57 5.69
CA PHE A 113 1.49 -5.98 5.54
C PHE A 113 -0.03 -6.09 5.77
N ALA A 114 -0.79 -5.77 4.73
CA ALA A 114 -2.24 -5.58 4.83
C ALA A 114 -2.98 -5.95 3.52
N PRO A 115 -4.00 -6.82 3.62
CA PRO A 115 -4.45 -7.49 4.85
C PRO A 115 -3.58 -8.69 5.23
N ILE A 116 -3.48 -8.97 6.53
CA ILE A 116 -3.09 -10.29 7.02
C ILE A 116 -4.30 -11.21 6.93
N ILE A 117 -4.13 -12.33 6.30
CA ILE A 117 -5.16 -13.38 6.16
C ILE A 117 -4.65 -14.62 6.90
N PRO A 118 -5.14 -14.88 8.13
CA PRO A 118 -4.69 -16.01 8.93
C PRO A 118 -4.85 -17.34 8.18
N GLY A 119 -3.79 -18.15 8.17
CA GLY A 119 -3.75 -19.42 7.45
C GLY A 119 -3.49 -19.31 5.96
N LEU A 120 -3.38 -18.10 5.39
CA LEU A 120 -3.09 -17.91 3.96
C LEU A 120 -1.73 -17.24 3.72
N ASN A 121 -1.54 -16.02 4.18
CA ASN A 121 -0.30 -15.24 3.99
C ASN A 121 0.43 -14.87 5.28
N ASP A 122 -0.13 -15.16 6.45
CA ASP A 122 0.44 -14.85 7.75
C ASP A 122 1.86 -15.42 7.97
N ALA A 123 2.12 -16.63 7.43
CA ALA A 123 3.43 -17.26 7.49
C ALA A 123 4.51 -16.51 6.69
N GLU A 124 4.15 -15.64 5.76
CA GLU A 124 5.09 -14.84 4.98
C GLU A 124 5.51 -13.53 5.66
N MET A 125 4.91 -13.19 6.80
CA MET A 125 5.10 -11.87 7.42
C MET A 125 6.58 -11.51 7.59
N GLU A 126 7.37 -12.37 8.20
CA GLU A 126 8.80 -12.12 8.44
C GLU A 126 9.57 -11.92 7.13
N SER A 127 9.30 -12.74 6.12
CA SER A 127 9.93 -12.65 4.81
C SER A 127 9.59 -11.36 4.08
N VAL A 128 8.31 -10.94 4.14
CA VAL A 128 7.86 -9.66 3.56
C VAL A 128 8.50 -8.48 4.26
N LEU A 129 8.56 -8.51 5.60
CA LEU A 129 9.20 -7.45 6.39
C LEU A 129 10.70 -7.36 6.11
N ALA A 130 11.39 -8.50 6.01
CA ALA A 130 12.81 -8.56 5.66
C ALA A 130 13.04 -7.97 4.25
N ALA A 131 12.29 -8.42 3.24
CA ALA A 131 12.41 -7.91 1.88
C ALA A 131 12.12 -6.40 1.80
N ALA A 132 11.13 -5.91 2.54
CA ALA A 132 10.82 -4.48 2.58
C ALA A 132 11.93 -3.66 3.27
N ARG A 133 12.49 -4.17 4.38
CA ARG A 133 13.64 -3.54 5.04
C ARG A 133 14.85 -3.47 4.11
N ASP A 134 15.16 -4.55 3.41
CA ASP A 134 16.29 -4.62 2.49
C ASP A 134 16.08 -3.69 1.29
N ALA A 135 14.83 -3.40 0.91
CA ALA A 135 14.45 -2.36 -0.04
C ALA A 135 14.50 -0.93 0.55
N GLY A 136 14.73 -0.77 1.85
CA GLY A 136 14.88 0.52 2.51
C GLY A 136 13.65 1.02 3.29
N ALA A 137 12.64 0.17 3.53
CA ALA A 137 11.54 0.53 4.41
C ALA A 137 12.02 0.71 5.86
N GLN A 138 11.60 1.80 6.50
CA GLN A 138 12.01 2.20 7.85
C GLN A 138 10.99 1.81 8.92
N THR A 139 9.75 1.59 8.53
CA THR A 139 8.64 1.25 9.42
C THR A 139 7.76 0.20 8.78
N ALA A 140 7.06 -0.55 9.63
CA ALA A 140 6.07 -1.54 9.20
C ALA A 140 4.75 -1.35 9.96
N ASN A 141 3.65 -1.57 9.28
CA ASN A 141 2.32 -1.63 9.86
C ASN A 141 1.58 -2.84 9.30
N TYR A 142 0.52 -3.25 9.97
CA TYR A 142 -0.32 -4.35 9.52
C TYR A 142 -1.81 -4.05 9.75
N VAL A 143 -2.65 -4.74 8.99
CA VAL A 143 -4.10 -4.75 9.20
C VAL A 143 -4.58 -6.18 9.01
N LEU A 144 -5.30 -6.71 9.99
CA LEU A 144 -5.99 -8.00 9.84
C LEU A 144 -7.14 -7.87 8.84
N LEU A 145 -7.37 -8.94 8.11
CA LEU A 145 -8.49 -9.02 7.17
C LEU A 145 -9.81 -8.72 7.88
N ARG A 146 -10.62 -7.88 7.27
CA ARG A 146 -12.00 -7.59 7.69
C ARG A 146 -12.95 -7.92 6.55
N LEU A 147 -13.98 -8.66 6.85
CA LEU A 147 -14.96 -9.13 5.88
C LEU A 147 -16.36 -8.61 6.24
N PRO A 148 -16.65 -7.31 6.03
CA PRO A 148 -17.97 -6.78 6.30
C PRO A 148 -18.97 -7.30 5.28
N LEU A 149 -20.19 -7.61 5.75
CA LEU A 149 -21.37 -7.92 4.94
C LEU A 149 -21.10 -8.84 3.74
N GLU A 150 -21.43 -8.38 2.55
CA GLU A 150 -21.36 -9.13 1.28
C GLU A 150 -19.92 -9.53 0.90
N ILE A 151 -18.92 -8.84 1.37
CA ILE A 151 -17.50 -9.14 1.07
C ILE A 151 -17.12 -10.51 1.61
N LYS A 152 -17.76 -10.98 2.68
CA LYS A 152 -17.49 -12.28 3.28
C LYS A 152 -17.80 -13.43 2.32
N ASP A 153 -18.92 -13.37 1.62
CA ASP A 153 -19.32 -14.43 0.71
C ASP A 153 -18.47 -14.43 -0.57
N LEU A 154 -18.20 -13.25 -1.14
CA LEU A 154 -17.27 -13.07 -2.25
C LEU A 154 -15.86 -13.55 -1.92
N PHE A 155 -15.38 -13.27 -0.72
CA PHE A 155 -14.07 -13.74 -0.27
C PHE A 155 -14.03 -15.25 -0.13
N ARG A 156 -15.10 -15.87 0.39
CA ARG A 156 -15.22 -17.34 0.49
C ARG A 156 -15.19 -17.99 -0.90
N GLU A 157 -15.99 -17.52 -1.84
CA GLU A 157 -16.03 -18.01 -3.22
C GLU A 157 -14.63 -17.91 -3.88
N TRP A 158 -13.99 -16.76 -3.74
CA TRP A 158 -12.63 -16.58 -4.24
C TRP A 158 -11.64 -17.56 -3.58
N LEU A 159 -11.73 -17.73 -2.28
CA LEU A 159 -10.81 -18.59 -1.51
C LEU A 159 -10.97 -20.07 -1.90
N GLU A 160 -12.20 -20.52 -2.09
CA GLU A 160 -12.52 -21.89 -2.56
C GLU A 160 -11.97 -22.14 -3.96
N ALA A 161 -11.98 -21.13 -4.83
CA ALA A 161 -11.41 -21.24 -6.17
C ALA A 161 -9.88 -21.12 -6.19
N ALA A 162 -9.29 -20.23 -5.39
CA ALA A 162 -7.87 -19.90 -5.44
C ALA A 162 -6.99 -20.75 -4.50
N ALA A 163 -7.55 -21.24 -3.38
CA ALA A 163 -6.84 -22.03 -2.37
C ALA A 163 -7.77 -23.05 -1.67
N PRO A 164 -8.35 -24.01 -2.40
CA PRO A 164 -9.36 -24.93 -1.88
C PRO A 164 -8.90 -25.69 -0.63
N ASP A 165 -7.64 -26.14 -0.61
CA ASP A 165 -7.06 -26.88 0.51
C ASP A 165 -6.94 -26.09 1.82
N ARG A 166 -6.98 -24.74 1.74
CA ARG A 166 -6.86 -23.82 2.87
C ARG A 166 -8.19 -23.17 3.24
N ALA A 167 -9.18 -23.22 2.35
CA ALA A 167 -10.41 -22.45 2.47
C ALA A 167 -11.14 -22.66 3.81
N GLY A 168 -11.35 -23.91 4.21
CA GLY A 168 -12.00 -24.24 5.49
C GLY A 168 -11.26 -23.68 6.70
N ARG A 169 -9.93 -23.81 6.73
CA ARG A 169 -9.10 -23.33 7.83
C ARG A 169 -9.09 -21.80 7.90
N VAL A 170 -8.89 -21.13 6.77
CA VAL A 170 -8.88 -19.67 6.69
C VAL A 170 -10.22 -19.10 7.15
N MET A 171 -11.32 -19.63 6.64
CA MET A 171 -12.66 -19.18 7.03
C MET A 171 -12.98 -19.42 8.51
N ALA A 172 -12.44 -20.47 9.14
CA ALA A 172 -12.58 -20.70 10.56
C ALA A 172 -11.82 -19.66 11.40
N LEU A 173 -10.59 -19.29 10.97
CA LEU A 173 -9.74 -18.32 11.66
C LEU A 173 -10.22 -16.85 11.49
N VAL A 174 -10.99 -16.55 10.47
CA VAL A 174 -11.46 -15.19 10.16
C VAL A 174 -12.87 -14.93 10.76
N ARG A 175 -13.54 -15.96 11.30
CA ARG A 175 -14.90 -15.84 11.90
C ARG A 175 -14.93 -15.24 13.29
N ASP A 176 -13.84 -15.32 14.01
CA ASP A 176 -13.66 -14.84 15.38
C ASP A 176 -12.91 -13.48 15.38
#